data_b74e1db7043d25111ab91e8c2ca09dbf
#
_entry.id   b74e1db7043d25111ab91e8c2ca09dbf
#
_cell.length_a   1.000
_cell.length_b   1.000
_cell.length_c   1.000
_cell.angle_alpha   90.00
_cell.angle_beta   90.00
_cell.angle_gamma   90.00
#
_symmetry.space_group_name_H-M   'P 1'
#
loop_
_entity.id
_entity.type
_entity.pdbx_description
1 polymer ?
#
loop_
_entity_poly.entity_id
_entity_poly.type
_entity_poly.pdbx_seq_one_letter_code
_entity_poly.pdbx_strand_id
1 'polypeptide(L)'
;GQAGAVTVATNMAGRGTDIKLGPGAKEKGGLAVIGTEMLSSRVKAQLSGRAGRQGDPGTSQFYISLEDKYISHASTGRLKKYYRKLMRQKQKGADIVQLNGLPLKIGLKMLRERVEVKGVMSRMQTNKYEVVLRMQRDYFYQQRSKIINLDDLQAKIDQYLKAGIDNYLAPRKKWTQAELRYLIN
;
A
#
# COMPACT_ATOMS: atom_id res chain seq x y z
N GLY A 1 -27.68 -6.31 -4.42
CA GLY A 1 -28.25 -5.66 -3.25
C GLY A 1 -29.76 -5.82 -3.18
N GLN A 2 -30.22 -6.82 -2.44
CA GLN A 2 -31.65 -6.97 -2.19
C GLN A 2 -32.11 -6.03 -1.07
N ALA A 3 -33.36 -5.57 -1.14
CA ALA A 3 -33.92 -4.71 -0.09
C ALA A 3 -33.97 -5.45 1.25
N GLY A 4 -33.46 -4.83 2.32
CA GLY A 4 -33.40 -5.40 3.66
C GLY A 4 -32.22 -6.38 3.90
N ALA A 5 -31.42 -6.69 2.90
CA ALA A 5 -30.24 -7.54 3.08
C ALA A 5 -29.08 -6.75 3.69
N VAL A 6 -28.40 -7.36 4.67
CA VAL A 6 -27.19 -6.82 5.28
C VAL A 6 -26.00 -7.71 4.89
N THR A 7 -24.95 -7.10 4.38
CA THR A 7 -23.71 -7.80 4.00
C THR A 7 -22.56 -7.22 4.78
N VAL A 8 -21.85 -8.05 5.53
CA VAL A 8 -20.62 -7.67 6.23
C VAL A 8 -19.43 -8.12 5.37
N ALA A 9 -18.54 -7.21 5.07
CA ALA A 9 -17.38 -7.50 4.24
C ALA A 9 -16.15 -6.69 4.67
N THR A 10 -14.97 -7.20 4.38
CA THR A 10 -13.74 -6.42 4.49
C THR A 10 -13.61 -5.43 3.33
N ASN A 11 -12.82 -4.38 3.51
CA ASN A 11 -12.56 -3.39 2.47
C ASN A 11 -11.98 -3.98 1.17
N MET A 12 -11.30 -5.14 1.24
CA MET A 12 -10.74 -5.85 0.09
C MET A 12 -11.77 -6.71 -0.63
N ALA A 13 -12.71 -7.32 0.07
CA ALA A 13 -13.71 -8.24 -0.50
C ALA A 13 -14.65 -7.55 -1.50
N GLY A 14 -14.82 -6.24 -1.39
CA GLY A 14 -15.64 -5.46 -2.32
C GLY A 14 -14.91 -4.92 -3.56
N ARG A 15 -13.64 -5.18 -3.76
CA ARG A 15 -12.89 -4.60 -4.88
C ARG A 15 -13.18 -5.37 -6.18
N GLY A 16 -13.55 -4.62 -7.25
CA GLY A 16 -13.79 -5.20 -8.58
C GLY A 16 -15.21 -5.72 -8.81
N THR A 17 -16.07 -5.75 -7.78
CA THR A 17 -17.47 -6.16 -7.93
C THR A 17 -18.40 -4.95 -7.98
N ASP A 18 -19.36 -4.98 -8.87
CA ASP A 18 -20.45 -4.00 -8.92
C ASP A 18 -21.67 -4.54 -8.15
N ILE A 19 -22.20 -3.72 -7.24
CA ILE A 19 -23.36 -4.09 -6.43
C ILE A 19 -24.60 -3.58 -7.14
N LYS A 20 -25.24 -4.46 -7.93
CA LYS A 20 -26.52 -4.14 -8.57
C LYS A 20 -27.64 -4.17 -7.55
N LEU A 21 -28.48 -3.13 -7.58
CA LEU A 21 -29.66 -3.03 -6.73
C LEU A 21 -30.78 -3.95 -7.27
N GLY A 22 -31.35 -4.73 -6.38
CA GLY A 22 -32.52 -5.56 -6.68
C GLY A 22 -33.82 -4.74 -6.75
N PRO A 23 -34.92 -5.38 -7.15
CA PRO A 23 -36.24 -4.72 -7.24
C PRO A 23 -36.64 -4.07 -5.91
N GLY A 24 -37.17 -2.86 -5.96
CA GLY A 24 -37.63 -2.11 -4.78
C GLY A 24 -36.54 -1.53 -3.88
N ALA A 25 -35.25 -1.81 -4.17
CA ALA A 25 -34.16 -1.27 -3.36
C ALA A 25 -33.90 0.23 -3.65
N LYS A 26 -34.13 0.69 -4.87
CA LYS A 26 -33.98 2.11 -5.26
C LYS A 26 -35.02 2.98 -4.54
N GLU A 27 -36.27 2.52 -4.49
CA GLU A 27 -37.39 3.22 -3.84
C GLU A 27 -37.17 3.37 -2.33
N LYS A 28 -36.42 2.45 -1.72
CA LYS A 28 -36.05 2.47 -0.31
C LYS A 28 -34.78 3.25 -0.01
N GLY A 29 -34.24 4.02 -0.96
CA GLY A 29 -33.04 4.87 -0.79
C GLY A 29 -31.74 4.23 -1.27
N GLY A 30 -31.75 3.06 -1.92
CA GLY A 30 -30.61 2.43 -2.55
C GLY A 30 -29.64 1.76 -1.56
N LEU A 31 -28.36 1.74 -1.93
CA LEU A 31 -27.33 1.11 -1.12
C LEU A 31 -26.83 2.03 0.00
N ALA A 32 -26.93 1.55 1.24
CA ALA A 32 -26.30 2.19 2.39
C ALA A 32 -24.94 1.53 2.67
N VAL A 33 -23.86 2.30 2.58
CA VAL A 33 -22.50 1.86 2.92
C VAL A 33 -22.13 2.39 4.30
N ILE A 34 -21.84 1.48 5.22
CA ILE A 34 -21.43 1.80 6.59
C ILE A 34 -19.99 1.37 6.80
N GLY A 35 -19.09 2.31 7.06
CA GLY A 35 -17.71 2.05 7.43
C GLY A 35 -17.53 2.16 8.95
N THR A 36 -16.87 1.18 9.56
CA THR A 36 -16.68 1.07 11.01
C THR A 36 -15.25 1.28 11.47
N GLU A 37 -14.35 1.63 10.55
CA GLU A 37 -12.94 1.83 10.83
C GLU A 37 -12.44 3.19 10.30
N MET A 38 -11.33 3.64 10.85
CA MET A 38 -10.60 4.78 10.29
C MET A 38 -9.85 4.36 9.03
N LEU A 39 -10.36 4.79 7.89
CA LEU A 39 -9.81 4.46 6.57
C LEU A 39 -9.00 5.64 6.01
N SER A 40 -8.01 5.34 5.17
CA SER A 40 -7.36 6.37 4.35
C SER A 40 -8.36 7.04 3.41
N SER A 41 -8.14 8.29 3.02
CA SER A 41 -9.03 9.03 2.13
C SER A 41 -9.34 8.30 0.84
N ARG A 42 -8.36 7.61 0.28
CA ARG A 42 -8.53 6.79 -0.92
C ARG A 42 -9.50 5.62 -0.71
N VAL A 43 -9.33 4.86 0.37
CA VAL A 43 -10.19 3.71 0.67
C VAL A 43 -11.60 4.19 1.03
N LYS A 44 -11.70 5.29 1.80
CA LYS A 44 -12.98 5.92 2.10
C LYS A 44 -13.72 6.33 0.83
N ALA A 45 -13.05 7.00 -0.11
CA ALA A 45 -13.62 7.38 -1.40
C ALA A 45 -14.05 6.15 -2.24
N GLN A 46 -13.25 5.09 -2.23
CA GLN A 46 -13.61 3.84 -2.91
C GLN A 46 -14.85 3.17 -2.32
N LEU A 47 -15.00 3.19 -0.99
CA LEU A 47 -16.17 2.62 -0.32
C LEU A 47 -17.41 3.49 -0.50
N SER A 48 -17.30 4.81 -0.31
CA SER A 48 -18.43 5.71 -0.56
C SER A 48 -18.88 5.70 -2.01
N GLY A 49 -17.96 5.57 -2.96
CA GLY A 49 -18.28 5.43 -4.39
C GLY A 49 -18.94 4.09 -4.78
N ARG A 50 -19.24 3.22 -3.81
CA ARG A 50 -20.07 2.03 -4.06
C ARG A 50 -21.55 2.32 -3.96
N ALA A 51 -21.94 3.30 -3.17
CA ALA A 51 -23.30 3.84 -3.12
C ALA A 51 -23.49 4.89 -4.21
N GLY A 52 -24.71 5.05 -4.70
CA GLY A 52 -25.07 6.11 -5.65
C GLY A 52 -24.46 5.93 -7.04
N ARG A 53 -24.29 4.72 -7.53
CA ARG A 53 -23.76 4.45 -8.87
C ARG A 53 -24.82 4.62 -9.96
N GLN A 54 -24.40 5.08 -11.12
CA GLN A 54 -25.26 5.20 -12.32
C GLN A 54 -26.55 6.02 -12.07
N GLY A 55 -26.50 7.01 -11.17
CA GLY A 55 -27.67 7.78 -10.82
C GLY A 55 -28.62 7.13 -9.81
N ASP A 56 -28.27 5.95 -9.29
CA ASP A 56 -29.05 5.30 -8.23
C ASP A 56 -28.92 6.06 -6.90
N PRO A 57 -29.97 6.11 -6.08
CA PRO A 57 -29.87 6.65 -4.73
C PRO A 57 -28.91 5.81 -3.89
N GLY A 58 -28.27 6.43 -2.90
CA GLY A 58 -27.38 5.72 -1.99
C GLY A 58 -26.82 6.64 -0.91
N THR A 59 -26.43 6.05 0.21
CA THR A 59 -25.85 6.76 1.33
C THR A 59 -24.55 6.14 1.77
N SER A 60 -23.63 6.93 2.31
CA SER A 60 -22.41 6.42 2.93
C SER A 60 -22.15 7.10 4.25
N GLN A 61 -21.95 6.32 5.31
CA GLN A 61 -21.67 6.82 6.64
C GLN A 61 -20.49 6.10 7.26
N PHE A 62 -19.62 6.83 7.96
CA PHE A 62 -18.42 6.29 8.57
C PHE A 62 -18.41 6.60 10.05
N TYR A 63 -18.27 5.54 10.83
CA TYR A 63 -18.14 5.60 12.28
C TYR A 63 -16.68 5.32 12.65
N ILE A 64 -16.15 6.11 13.56
CA ILE A 64 -14.75 6.02 14.00
C ILE A 64 -14.74 5.92 15.51
N SER A 65 -14.05 4.93 16.05
CA SER A 65 -13.82 4.77 17.48
C SER A 65 -12.43 5.25 17.87
N LEU A 66 -12.28 5.88 19.02
CA LEU A 66 -10.97 6.20 19.58
C LEU A 66 -10.17 4.94 20.02
N GLU A 67 -10.84 3.80 20.10
CA GLU A 67 -10.22 2.48 20.39
C GLU A 67 -9.62 1.83 19.14
N ASP A 68 -9.88 2.37 17.95
CA ASP A 68 -9.33 1.89 16.70
C ASP A 68 -7.78 1.86 16.76
N LYS A 69 -7.20 0.76 16.32
CA LYS A 69 -5.74 0.53 16.33
C LYS A 69 -4.96 1.67 15.67
N TYR A 70 -5.45 2.23 14.57
CA TYR A 70 -4.82 3.37 13.91
C TYR A 70 -4.81 4.62 14.79
N ILE A 71 -5.88 4.85 15.55
CA ILE A 71 -6.01 6.01 16.43
C ILE A 71 -5.15 5.83 17.68
N SER A 72 -5.15 4.65 18.27
CA SER A 72 -4.37 4.35 19.47
C SER A 72 -2.86 4.51 19.26
N HIS A 73 -2.35 4.07 18.09
CA HIS A 73 -0.91 4.14 17.76
C HIS A 73 -0.45 5.53 17.29
N ALA A 74 -1.31 6.29 16.63
CA ALA A 74 -0.95 7.57 16.04
C ALA A 74 -1.42 8.78 16.85
N SER A 75 -2.09 8.57 18.00
CA SER A 75 -2.71 9.63 18.77
C SER A 75 -1.68 10.54 19.45
N THR A 76 -1.89 11.85 19.32
CA THR A 76 -1.13 12.88 20.03
C THR A 76 -1.65 13.10 21.46
N GLY A 77 -0.90 13.84 22.27
CA GLY A 77 -1.22 14.08 23.67
C GLY A 77 -2.65 14.59 23.94
N ARG A 78 -3.24 15.38 23.04
CA ARG A 78 -4.64 15.86 23.15
C ARG A 78 -5.63 14.71 22.96
N LEU A 79 -5.48 13.89 21.92
CA LEU A 79 -6.35 12.72 21.70
C LEU A 79 -6.19 11.68 22.81
N LYS A 80 -4.98 11.51 23.37
CA LYS A 80 -4.76 10.65 24.54
C LYS A 80 -5.50 11.14 25.78
N LYS A 81 -5.69 12.46 25.96
CA LYS A 81 -6.53 12.99 27.05
C LYS A 81 -8.01 12.63 26.84
N TYR A 82 -8.52 12.75 25.61
CA TYR A 82 -9.90 12.33 25.28
C TYR A 82 -10.10 10.83 25.49
N TYR A 83 -9.15 10.01 25.03
CA TYR A 83 -9.17 8.56 25.23
C TYR A 83 -9.21 8.19 26.73
N ARG A 84 -8.35 8.80 27.56
CA ARG A 84 -8.36 8.59 29.02
C ARG A 84 -9.67 9.00 29.67
N LYS A 85 -10.27 10.09 29.23
CA LYS A 85 -11.59 10.52 29.70
C LYS A 85 -12.67 9.50 29.36
N LEU A 86 -12.64 8.98 28.13
CA LEU A 86 -13.54 7.93 27.66
C LEU A 86 -13.41 6.66 28.51
N MET A 87 -12.19 6.19 28.75
CA MET A 87 -11.95 5.00 29.56
C MET A 87 -12.46 5.14 30.99
N ARG A 88 -12.29 6.32 31.59
CA ARG A 88 -12.85 6.59 32.91
C ARG A 88 -14.39 6.58 32.94
N GLN A 89 -15.05 7.00 31.86
CA GLN A 89 -16.50 6.95 31.74
C GLN A 89 -17.01 5.52 31.54
N LYS A 90 -16.30 4.71 30.72
CA LYS A 90 -16.57 3.27 30.57
C LYS A 90 -16.47 2.52 31.91
N GLN A 91 -15.42 2.79 32.69
CA GLN A 91 -15.27 2.20 34.03
C GLN A 91 -16.42 2.53 35.00
N LYS A 92 -17.16 3.62 34.75
CA LYS A 92 -18.35 4.01 35.52
C LYS A 92 -19.67 3.41 34.99
N GLY A 93 -19.61 2.44 34.07
CA GLY A 93 -20.77 1.71 33.55
C GLY A 93 -21.40 2.29 32.29
N ALA A 94 -20.75 3.22 31.60
CA ALA A 94 -21.24 3.71 30.31
C ALA A 94 -20.79 2.80 29.16
N ASP A 95 -21.71 2.08 28.53
CA ASP A 95 -21.44 1.18 27.41
C ASP A 95 -21.01 1.93 26.15
N ILE A 96 -21.66 3.03 25.84
CA ILE A 96 -21.38 3.86 24.66
C ILE A 96 -21.27 5.32 25.07
N VAL A 97 -20.13 5.94 24.81
CA VAL A 97 -19.94 7.37 25.02
C VAL A 97 -19.75 8.06 23.67
N GLN A 98 -20.76 8.82 23.26
CA GLN A 98 -20.70 9.64 22.07
C GLN A 98 -19.83 10.87 22.32
N LEU A 99 -18.75 10.99 21.61
CA LEU A 99 -17.80 12.10 21.73
C LEU A 99 -18.09 13.17 20.68
N ASN A 100 -18.55 14.32 21.15
CA ASN A 100 -18.77 15.50 20.32
C ASN A 100 -17.87 16.64 20.79
N GLY A 101 -17.31 17.40 19.85
CA GLY A 101 -16.54 18.59 20.17
C GLY A 101 -15.62 19.02 19.04
N LEU A 102 -15.51 20.31 18.86
CA LEU A 102 -14.64 20.90 17.83
C LEU A 102 -13.17 20.49 17.99
N PRO A 103 -12.57 20.47 19.20
CA PRO A 103 -11.18 20.04 19.39
C PRO A 103 -10.94 18.58 19.02
N LEU A 104 -11.92 17.70 19.20
CA LEU A 104 -11.85 16.30 18.82
C LEU A 104 -11.87 16.17 17.29
N LYS A 105 -12.78 16.88 16.62
CA LYS A 105 -12.86 16.89 15.14
C LYS A 105 -11.56 17.36 14.51
N ILE A 106 -10.96 18.43 15.03
CA ILE A 106 -9.65 18.95 14.58
C ILE A 106 -8.55 17.92 14.83
N GLY A 107 -8.51 17.30 16.01
CA GLY A 107 -7.53 16.28 16.36
C GLY A 107 -7.61 15.05 15.45
N LEU A 108 -8.82 14.58 15.13
CA LEU A 108 -9.03 13.46 14.20
C LEU A 108 -8.65 13.83 12.74
N LYS A 109 -8.91 15.07 12.32
CA LYS A 109 -8.47 15.55 11.00
C LYS A 109 -6.94 15.53 10.88
N MET A 110 -6.24 16.13 11.85
CA MET A 110 -4.77 16.12 11.89
C MET A 110 -4.19 14.70 11.95
N LEU A 111 -4.84 13.79 12.69
CA LEU A 111 -4.43 12.39 12.76
C LEU A 111 -4.54 11.72 11.40
N ARG A 112 -5.66 11.91 10.71
CA ARG A 112 -5.88 11.37 9.36
C ARG A 112 -4.81 11.85 8.40
N GLU A 113 -4.51 13.15 8.37
CA GLU A 113 -3.47 13.73 7.53
C GLU A 113 -2.09 13.10 7.81
N ARG A 114 -1.73 12.88 9.07
CA ARG A 114 -0.47 12.20 9.44
C ARG A 114 -0.40 10.76 8.94
N VAL A 115 -1.48 10.00 9.10
CA VAL A 115 -1.56 8.62 8.61
C VAL A 115 -1.42 8.58 7.09
N GLU A 116 -2.03 9.52 6.38
CA GLU A 116 -1.91 9.64 4.93
C GLU A 116 -0.49 9.97 4.48
N VAL A 117 0.14 10.97 5.09
CA VAL A 117 1.53 11.34 4.80
C VAL A 117 2.47 10.16 5.03
N LYS A 118 2.33 9.45 6.17
CA LYS A 118 3.12 8.25 6.44
C LYS A 118 2.91 7.17 5.37
N GLY A 119 1.68 6.95 4.95
CA GLY A 119 1.35 6.01 3.88
C GLY A 119 1.93 6.41 2.52
N VAL A 120 1.92 7.71 2.19
CA VAL A 120 2.56 8.23 0.97
C VAL A 120 4.07 8.03 1.02
N MET A 121 4.72 8.39 2.13
CA MET A 121 6.17 8.21 2.31
C MET A 121 6.60 6.75 2.18
N SER A 122 5.86 5.82 2.80
CA SER A 122 6.13 4.39 2.69
C SER A 122 6.05 3.91 1.24
N ARG A 123 5.01 4.33 0.50
CA ARG A 123 4.88 4.00 -0.93
C ARG A 123 5.98 4.61 -1.78
N MET A 124 6.39 5.86 -1.50
CA MET A 124 7.51 6.49 -2.20
C MET A 124 8.82 5.73 -1.98
N GLN A 125 9.06 5.27 -0.76
CA GLN A 125 10.25 4.49 -0.44
C GLN A 125 10.24 3.14 -1.17
N THR A 126 9.12 2.43 -1.18
CA THR A 126 8.97 1.19 -1.95
C THR A 126 9.20 1.43 -3.45
N ASN A 127 8.63 2.51 -4.00
CA ASN A 127 8.81 2.86 -5.41
C ASN A 127 10.27 3.14 -5.78
N LYS A 128 11.06 3.76 -4.87
CA LYS A 128 12.51 3.97 -5.11
C LYS A 128 13.24 2.64 -5.33
N TYR A 129 12.95 1.62 -4.53
CA TYR A 129 13.53 0.28 -4.73
C TYR A 129 13.03 -0.37 -6.03
N GLU A 130 11.77 -0.22 -6.36
CA GLU A 130 11.20 -0.72 -7.62
C GLU A 130 11.84 -0.09 -8.86
N VAL A 131 12.14 1.21 -8.82
CA VAL A 131 12.82 1.91 -9.92
C VAL A 131 14.21 1.33 -10.15
N VAL A 132 14.99 1.08 -9.09
CA VAL A 132 16.33 0.48 -9.21
C VAL A 132 16.23 -0.92 -9.80
N LEU A 133 15.34 -1.77 -9.29
CA LEU A 133 15.13 -3.12 -9.82
C LEU A 133 14.67 -3.11 -11.29
N ARG A 134 13.84 -2.14 -11.66
CA ARG A 134 13.42 -1.96 -13.06
C ARG A 134 14.59 -1.59 -13.95
N MET A 135 15.41 -0.64 -13.54
CA MET A 135 16.61 -0.25 -14.30
C MET A 135 17.57 -1.42 -14.50
N GLN A 136 17.82 -2.21 -13.45
CA GLN A 136 18.66 -3.42 -13.53
C GLN A 136 18.07 -4.45 -14.49
N ARG A 137 16.76 -4.70 -14.39
CA ARG A 137 16.06 -5.61 -15.29
C ARG A 137 16.14 -5.14 -16.74
N ASP A 138 15.83 -3.88 -16.99
CA ASP A 138 15.83 -3.30 -18.33
C ASP A 138 17.24 -3.34 -18.96
N TYR A 139 18.27 -3.05 -18.17
CA TYR A 139 19.66 -3.21 -18.59
C TYR A 139 19.98 -4.67 -18.96
N PHE A 140 19.59 -5.62 -18.11
CA PHE A 140 19.80 -7.04 -18.36
C PHE A 140 19.11 -7.51 -19.66
N TYR A 141 17.84 -7.13 -19.84
CA TYR A 141 17.11 -7.49 -21.05
C TYR A 141 17.68 -6.83 -22.31
N GLN A 142 18.15 -5.59 -22.20
CA GLN A 142 18.86 -4.95 -23.32
C GLN A 142 20.14 -5.70 -23.69
N GLN A 143 20.96 -6.10 -22.71
CA GLN A 143 22.16 -6.88 -22.98
C GLN A 143 21.81 -8.26 -23.58
N ARG A 144 20.81 -8.93 -23.02
CA ARG A 144 20.30 -10.19 -23.56
C ARG A 144 19.85 -10.05 -25.02
N SER A 145 19.07 -9.02 -25.32
CA SER A 145 18.59 -8.77 -26.69
C SER A 145 19.73 -8.47 -27.67
N LYS A 146 20.73 -7.73 -27.21
CA LYS A 146 21.92 -7.47 -28.01
C LYS A 146 22.66 -8.79 -28.38
N ILE A 147 22.81 -9.68 -27.40
CA ILE A 147 23.48 -10.96 -27.61
C ILE A 147 22.71 -11.87 -28.55
N ILE A 148 21.37 -11.97 -28.36
CA ILE A 148 20.52 -12.83 -29.22
C ILE A 148 20.47 -12.37 -30.66
N ASN A 149 20.59 -11.06 -30.91
CA ASN A 149 20.54 -10.48 -32.26
C ASN A 149 21.90 -10.21 -32.86
N LEU A 150 22.99 -10.81 -32.31
CA LEU A 150 24.31 -10.72 -32.88
C LEU A 150 24.45 -11.69 -34.04
N ASP A 151 24.99 -11.19 -35.18
CA ASP A 151 25.34 -12.01 -36.33
C ASP A 151 26.61 -12.86 -36.03
N ASP A 152 27.52 -12.33 -35.22
CA ASP A 152 28.75 -13.02 -34.78
C ASP A 152 28.80 -13.12 -33.26
N LEU A 153 28.32 -14.24 -32.73
CA LEU A 153 28.36 -14.56 -31.31
C LEU A 153 29.78 -14.86 -30.82
N GLN A 154 30.63 -15.44 -31.68
CA GLN A 154 31.99 -15.84 -31.32
C GLN A 154 32.85 -14.63 -30.94
N ALA A 155 32.86 -13.61 -31.76
CA ALA A 155 33.59 -12.38 -31.45
C ALA A 155 33.18 -11.74 -30.10
N LYS A 156 31.90 -11.86 -29.75
CA LYS A 156 31.38 -11.33 -28.47
C LYS A 156 31.81 -12.19 -27.29
N ILE A 157 31.83 -13.51 -27.43
CA ILE A 157 32.35 -14.44 -26.43
C ILE A 157 33.84 -14.15 -26.17
N ASP A 158 34.65 -14.01 -27.21
CA ASP A 158 36.08 -13.70 -27.11
C ASP A 158 36.31 -12.37 -26.39
N GLN A 159 35.49 -11.36 -26.66
CA GLN A 159 35.56 -10.09 -25.96
C GLN A 159 35.26 -10.24 -24.44
N TYR A 160 34.24 -11.03 -24.07
CA TYR A 160 33.92 -11.27 -22.65
C TYR A 160 34.98 -12.11 -21.96
N LEU A 161 35.52 -13.14 -22.61
CA LEU A 161 36.62 -13.95 -22.10
C LEU A 161 37.84 -13.09 -21.81
N LYS A 162 38.24 -12.26 -22.81
CA LYS A 162 39.36 -11.33 -22.65
C LYS A 162 39.15 -10.37 -21.48
N ALA A 163 37.99 -9.72 -21.40
CA ALA A 163 37.67 -8.83 -20.29
C ALA A 163 37.64 -9.55 -18.91
N GLY A 164 37.17 -10.80 -18.87
CA GLY A 164 37.18 -11.64 -17.67
C GLY A 164 38.60 -11.98 -17.22
N ILE A 165 39.45 -12.35 -18.15
CA ILE A 165 40.88 -12.65 -17.91
C ILE A 165 41.60 -11.38 -17.43
N ASP A 166 41.41 -10.26 -18.11
CA ASP A 166 42.02 -8.97 -17.74
C ASP A 166 41.61 -8.54 -16.32
N ASN A 167 40.32 -8.65 -15.98
CA ASN A 167 39.82 -8.35 -14.64
C ASN A 167 40.37 -9.30 -13.55
N TYR A 168 40.59 -10.57 -13.90
CA TYR A 168 41.16 -11.54 -12.96
C TYR A 168 42.68 -11.28 -12.76
N LEU A 169 43.38 -10.86 -13.79
CA LEU A 169 44.84 -10.61 -13.77
C LEU A 169 45.17 -9.22 -13.17
N ALA A 170 44.36 -8.22 -13.43
CA ALA A 170 44.58 -6.82 -13.04
C ALA A 170 44.91 -6.58 -11.54
N PRO A 171 44.23 -7.24 -10.57
CA PRO A 171 44.52 -7.04 -9.16
C PRO A 171 45.87 -7.56 -8.70
N ARG A 172 46.52 -8.42 -9.46
CA ARG A 172 47.73 -9.12 -9.07
C ARG A 172 48.96 -8.61 -9.85
N LYS A 173 49.81 -7.88 -9.15
CA LYS A 173 51.05 -7.34 -9.75
C LYS A 173 52.16 -8.35 -9.98
N LYS A 174 52.14 -9.50 -9.30
CA LYS A 174 53.14 -10.60 -9.47
C LYS A 174 52.41 -11.93 -9.34
N TRP A 175 52.69 -12.83 -10.27
CA TRP A 175 52.18 -14.19 -10.28
C TRP A 175 53.32 -15.14 -9.93
N THR A 176 53.05 -16.11 -9.08
CA THR A 176 53.99 -17.19 -8.81
C THR A 176 53.94 -18.24 -9.92
N GLN A 177 55.03 -18.98 -10.10
CA GLN A 177 55.10 -20.02 -11.14
C GLN A 177 54.06 -21.13 -10.96
N ALA A 178 53.66 -21.41 -9.70
CA ALA A 178 52.60 -22.36 -9.36
C ALA A 178 51.22 -21.86 -9.80
N GLU A 179 50.92 -20.59 -9.59
CA GLU A 179 49.64 -19.95 -9.97
C GLU A 179 49.51 -19.86 -11.49
N LEU A 180 50.60 -19.58 -12.20
CA LEU A 180 50.62 -19.59 -13.67
C LEU A 180 50.37 -21.00 -14.24
N ARG A 181 50.94 -22.04 -13.65
CA ARG A 181 50.67 -23.44 -14.05
C ARG A 181 49.20 -23.83 -13.81
N TYR A 182 48.59 -23.36 -12.78
CA TYR A 182 47.17 -23.63 -12.48
C TYR A 182 46.21 -22.97 -13.45
N LEU A 183 46.63 -21.85 -14.06
CA LEU A 183 45.82 -21.13 -15.08
C LEU A 183 45.90 -21.76 -16.47
N ILE A 184 46.96 -22.53 -16.75
CA ILE A 184 47.25 -23.11 -18.08
C ILE A 184 46.75 -24.56 -18.20
N ASN A 185 46.48 -25.24 -17.10
CA ASN A 185 45.87 -26.57 -17.03
C ASN A 185 44.36 -26.48 -16.79
#